data_01f62ef1e58676b1aef70ca5b770071c
#
_entry.id   01f62ef1e58676b1aef70ca5b770071c
#
_cell.length_a   1.000
_cell.length_b   1.000
_cell.length_c   1.000
_cell.angle_alpha   90.00
_cell.angle_beta   90.00
_cell.angle_gamma   90.00
#
_symmetry.space_group_name_H-M   'P 1'
#
loop_
_entity.id
_entity.type
_entity.pdbx_description
1 polymer ?
#
loop_
_entity_poly.entity_id
_entity_poly.type
_entity_poly.pdbx_seq_one_letter_code
_entity_poly.pdbx_strand_id
1 'polypeptide(L)'
;MPTTTTPAEHTYVIDTSVLLSDPRAMLRFKEQEVVLPVVVITELEGKRHHPELGYFARQALRILDDLRGEHGRLDAPVPVGGDGGTLRVELNHT
;
A
#
# COMPACT_ATOMS: atom_id res chain seq x y z
N MET A 1 -18.02 -2.53 20.25
CA MET A 1 -18.04 -2.83 19.64
C MET A 1 -18.07 -3.24 18.93
N PRO A 2 -18.09 -3.17 18.64
CA PRO A 2 -18.33 -3.63 17.88
C PRO A 2 -18.03 -4.10 17.14
N THR A 3 -17.81 -4.06 16.97
CA THR A 3 -17.73 -4.37 16.24
C THR A 3 -17.71 -5.24 15.83
N THR A 4 -18.09 -5.43 15.72
CA THR A 4 -18.15 -6.38 15.14
C THR A 4 -17.90 -6.62 13.80
N THR A 5 -17.12 -6.17 13.21
CA THR A 5 -16.69 -6.32 11.87
C THR A 5 -16.06 -7.65 11.67
N THR A 6 -16.39 -8.33 10.62
CA THR A 6 -15.72 -9.58 10.35
C THR A 6 -14.31 -9.30 9.86
N PRO A 7 -13.38 -10.21 10.09
CA PRO A 7 -12.01 -10.00 9.63
C PRO A 7 -11.89 -9.78 8.13
N ALA A 8 -12.75 -10.44 7.34
CA ALA A 8 -12.68 -10.31 5.89
C ALA A 8 -13.01 -8.91 5.43
N GLU A 9 -13.62 -8.11 6.30
CA GLU A 9 -14.02 -6.76 5.96
C GLU A 9 -13.05 -5.72 6.45
N HIS A 10 -11.98 -6.13 7.07
CA HIS A 10 -11.00 -5.16 7.56
C HIS A 10 -10.30 -4.51 6.37
N THR A 11 -10.28 -3.20 6.39
CA THR A 11 -9.59 -2.41 5.38
C THR A 11 -8.62 -1.51 6.10
N TYR A 12 -7.37 -1.55 5.69
CA TYR A 12 -6.33 -0.73 6.28
C TYR A 12 -5.86 0.30 5.28
N VAL A 13 -5.87 1.55 5.70
CA VAL A 13 -5.35 2.64 4.88
C VAL A 13 -3.93 2.91 5.36
N ILE A 14 -2.97 2.77 4.46
CA ILE A 14 -1.57 2.94 4.81
C ILE A 14 -1.16 4.38 4.55
N ASP A 15 -0.51 4.96 5.55
CA ASP A 15 0.01 6.30 5.48
C ASP A 15 1.45 6.30 4.98
N THR A 16 1.89 7.46 4.51
CA THR A 16 3.26 7.62 4.01
C THR A 16 4.29 7.25 5.06
N SER A 17 4.08 7.69 6.30
CA SER A 17 5.08 7.45 7.35
C SER A 17 5.29 5.96 7.60
N VAL A 18 4.25 5.15 7.44
CA VAL A 18 4.39 3.71 7.60
C VAL A 18 5.33 3.15 6.54
N LEU A 19 5.16 3.57 5.30
CA LEU A 19 5.98 3.05 4.21
C LEU A 19 7.40 3.58 4.26
N LEU A 20 7.60 4.76 4.82
CA LEU A 20 8.94 5.28 4.97
C LEU A 20 9.69 4.60 6.11
N SER A 21 8.97 3.93 7.00
CA SER A 21 9.60 3.12 8.04
C SER A 21 9.80 1.69 7.57
N ASP A 22 8.82 1.17 6.82
CA ASP A 22 8.85 -0.22 6.38
C ASP A 22 8.12 -0.34 5.06
N PRO A 23 8.83 -0.25 3.94
CA PRO A 23 8.18 -0.30 2.62
C PRO A 23 7.43 -1.60 2.37
N ARG A 24 7.79 -2.67 3.05
CA ARG A 24 7.14 -3.96 2.84
C ARG A 24 5.90 -4.14 3.70
N ALA A 25 5.54 -3.12 4.48
CA ALA A 25 4.35 -3.22 5.32
C ALA A 25 3.12 -3.52 4.48
N MET A 26 3.06 -2.97 3.25
CA MET A 26 1.90 -3.18 2.41
C MET A 26 1.72 -4.64 1.98
N LEU A 27 2.72 -5.49 2.20
CA LEU A 27 2.65 -6.89 1.81
C LEU A 27 2.37 -7.81 2.99
N ARG A 28 2.18 -7.27 4.19
CA ARG A 28 2.11 -8.09 5.39
C ARG A 28 0.72 -8.27 5.97
N PHE A 29 -0.27 -7.67 5.36
CA PHE A 29 -1.63 -7.76 5.88
C PHE A 29 -2.30 -9.00 5.31
N LYS A 30 -2.46 -10.01 6.14
CA LYS A 30 -3.04 -11.28 5.72
C LYS A 30 -4.56 -11.16 5.72
N GLU A 31 -5.18 -11.61 4.64
CA GLU A 31 -6.64 -11.70 4.55
C GLU A 31 -7.33 -10.38 4.74
N GLN A 32 -6.64 -9.28 4.46
CA GLN A 32 -7.21 -7.96 4.65
C GLN A 32 -6.98 -7.12 3.40
N GLU A 33 -7.78 -6.10 3.26
CA GLU A 33 -7.61 -5.19 2.15
C GLU A 33 -6.77 -4.00 2.60
N VAL A 34 -5.70 -3.76 1.86
CA VAL A 34 -4.85 -2.60 2.10
C VAL A 34 -5.19 -1.57 1.05
N VAL A 35 -5.53 -0.37 1.50
CA VAL A 35 -5.84 0.74 0.60
C VAL A 35 -4.73 1.77 0.71
N LEU A 36 -4.20 2.13 -0.44
CA LEU A 36 -3.12 3.10 -0.52
C LEU A 36 -3.64 4.33 -1.25
N PRO A 37 -3.90 5.42 -0.54
CA PRO A 37 -4.36 6.64 -1.21
C PRO A 37 -3.32 7.14 -2.20
N VAL A 38 -3.78 7.66 -3.33
CA VAL A 38 -2.86 8.13 -4.35
C VAL A 38 -1.97 9.26 -3.82
N VAL A 39 -2.46 10.03 -2.86
CA VAL A 39 -1.66 11.11 -2.29
C VAL A 39 -0.41 10.55 -1.61
N VAL A 40 -0.50 9.34 -1.06
CA VAL A 40 0.67 8.71 -0.44
C VAL A 40 1.73 8.42 -1.50
N ILE A 41 1.29 7.95 -2.67
CA ILE A 41 2.23 7.71 -3.76
C ILE A 41 2.92 9.01 -4.16
N THR A 42 2.14 10.09 -4.27
CA THR A 42 2.71 11.40 -4.60
C THR A 42 3.74 11.82 -3.55
N GLU A 43 3.44 11.59 -2.29
CA GLU A 43 4.37 11.94 -1.23
C GLU A 43 5.64 11.09 -1.28
N LEU A 44 5.49 9.80 -1.61
CA LEU A 44 6.66 8.95 -1.76
C LEU A 44 7.55 9.44 -2.89
N GLU A 45 6.94 9.85 -3.99
CA GLU A 45 7.72 10.37 -5.10
C GLU A 45 8.46 11.65 -4.72
N GLY A 46 7.84 12.47 -3.88
CA GLY A 46 8.49 13.67 -3.39
C GLY A 46 9.66 13.39 -2.48
N LYS A 47 9.74 12.18 -1.92
CA LYS A 47 10.83 11.81 -1.02
C LYS A 47 11.91 10.97 -1.68
N ARG A 48 11.82 10.74 -2.99
CA ARG A 48 12.76 9.84 -3.67
C ARG A 48 14.20 10.25 -3.51
N HIS A 49 14.44 11.54 -3.40
CA HIS A 49 15.81 12.06 -3.32
C HIS A 49 16.16 12.56 -1.92
N HIS A 50 15.29 12.26 -0.95
CA HIS A 50 15.56 12.64 0.42
C HIS A 50 16.81 11.89 0.91
N PRO A 51 17.74 12.56 1.59
CA PRO A 51 19.00 11.91 2.01
C PRO A 51 18.80 10.67 2.87
N GLU A 52 17.79 10.67 3.72
CA GLU A 52 17.59 9.56 4.65
C GLU A 52 16.41 8.70 4.28
N LEU A 53 15.33 9.30 3.79
CA LEU A 53 14.10 8.57 3.53
C LEU A 53 13.99 8.10 2.09
N GLY A 54 14.85 8.60 1.21
CA GLY A 54 14.74 8.27 -0.21
C GLY A 54 14.86 6.79 -0.49
N TYR A 55 15.71 6.09 0.27
CA TYR A 55 15.85 4.66 0.08
C TYR A 55 14.51 3.96 0.29
N PHE A 56 13.83 4.28 1.38
CA PHE A 56 12.56 3.63 1.68
C PHE A 56 11.48 4.05 0.69
N ALA A 57 11.47 5.32 0.29
CA ALA A 57 10.51 5.79 -0.69
C ALA A 57 10.68 5.04 -2.01
N ARG A 58 11.92 4.88 -2.47
CA ARG A 58 12.18 4.17 -3.71
C ARG A 58 11.80 2.70 -3.61
N GLN A 59 12.05 2.09 -2.43
CA GLN A 59 11.67 0.69 -2.25
C GLN A 59 10.16 0.52 -2.32
N ALA A 60 9.41 1.41 -1.67
CA ALA A 60 7.95 1.32 -1.69
C ALA A 60 7.42 1.52 -3.11
N LEU A 61 7.97 2.50 -3.82
CA LEU A 61 7.53 2.74 -5.19
C LEU A 61 7.86 1.56 -6.10
N ARG A 62 8.99 0.91 -5.87
CA ARG A 62 9.36 -0.25 -6.66
C ARG A 62 8.41 -1.41 -6.42
N ILE A 63 8.03 -1.64 -5.17
CA ILE A 63 7.07 -2.70 -4.86
C ILE A 63 5.75 -2.43 -5.60
N LEU A 64 5.29 -1.18 -5.57
CA LEU A 64 4.06 -0.82 -6.26
C LEU A 64 4.18 -1.01 -7.76
N ASP A 65 5.32 -0.63 -8.32
CA ASP A 65 5.53 -0.77 -9.74
C ASP A 65 5.56 -2.25 -10.16
N ASP A 66 6.19 -3.09 -9.34
CA ASP A 66 6.22 -4.52 -9.61
C ASP A 66 4.82 -5.12 -9.57
N LEU A 67 4.02 -4.73 -8.58
CA LEU A 67 2.65 -5.22 -8.50
C LEU A 67 1.83 -4.78 -9.70
N ARG A 68 2.01 -3.54 -10.12
CA ARG A 68 1.29 -3.05 -11.28
C ARG A 68 1.71 -3.81 -12.53
N GLY A 69 3.00 -4.13 -12.64
CA GLY A 69 3.48 -4.88 -13.78
C GLY A 69 2.94 -6.28 -13.84
N GLU A 70 2.75 -6.91 -12.67
CA GLU A 70 2.22 -8.27 -12.62
C GLU A 70 0.73 -8.32 -12.90
N HIS A 71 -0.02 -7.34 -12.43
CA HIS A 71 -1.47 -7.40 -12.47
C HIS A 71 -2.10 -6.42 -13.44
N GLY A 72 -1.30 -5.56 -14.04
CA GLY A 72 -1.77 -4.63 -15.05
C GLY A 72 -2.39 -3.36 -14.53
N ARG A 73 -2.82 -3.35 -13.27
CA ARG A 73 -3.42 -2.16 -12.68
C ARG A 73 -3.39 -2.29 -11.17
N LEU A 74 -3.52 -1.18 -10.47
CA LEU A 74 -3.58 -1.17 -9.02
C LEU A 74 -4.82 -0.45 -8.49
N ASP A 75 -5.68 0.06 -9.36
CA ASP A 75 -6.90 0.74 -8.90
C ASP A 75 -8.04 -0.25 -8.62
N ALA A 76 -7.74 -1.53 -8.71
CA ALA A 76 -8.62 -2.60 -8.28
C ALA A 76 -7.80 -3.51 -7.37
N PRO A 77 -8.44 -4.25 -6.45
CA PRO A 77 -7.69 -5.10 -5.53
C PRO A 77 -6.85 -6.11 -6.27
N VAL A 78 -5.57 -6.22 -5.86
CA VAL A 78 -4.67 -7.22 -6.39
C VAL A 78 -4.14 -8.05 -5.22
N PRO A 79 -3.95 -9.35 -5.42
CA PRO A 79 -3.47 -10.20 -4.33
C PRO A 79 -2.03 -9.87 -3.97
N VAL A 80 -1.74 -9.90 -2.68
CA VAL A 80 -0.38 -9.70 -2.19
C VAL A 80 -0.09 -10.77 -1.17
N GLY A 81 1.14 -11.24 -1.16
CA GLY A 81 1.63 -12.12 -0.12
C GLY A 81 1.09 -13.53 -0.11
N GLY A 82 0.13 -13.87 -0.92
CA GLY A 82 -0.35 -15.25 -1.00
C GLY A 82 -1.22 -15.70 0.16
N ASP A 83 -1.58 -14.81 1.06
CA ASP A 83 -2.37 -15.15 2.25
C ASP A 83 -3.77 -14.59 2.18
N GLY A 84 -4.27 -14.30 1.00
CA GLY A 84 -5.62 -13.77 0.85
C GLY A 84 -5.74 -12.26 1.00
N GLY A 85 -4.64 -11.60 1.32
CA GLY A 85 -4.65 -10.15 1.40
C GLY A 85 -4.66 -9.51 0.03
N THR A 86 -5.18 -8.29 -0.06
CA THR A 86 -5.21 -7.55 -1.31
C THR A 86 -4.73 -6.12 -1.08
N LEU A 87 -4.28 -5.50 -2.17
CA LEU A 87 -3.88 -4.10 -2.14
C LEU A 87 -4.57 -3.37 -3.26
N ARG A 88 -5.03 -2.17 -2.98
CA ARG A 88 -5.69 -1.33 -3.95
C ARG A 88 -5.23 0.11 -3.76
N VAL A 89 -4.96 0.79 -4.86
CA VAL A 89 -4.67 2.22 -4.84
C VAL A 89 -5.98 2.98 -4.99
N GLU A 90 -6.22 3.89 -4.08
CA GLU A 90 -7.43 4.71 -4.10
C GLU A 90 -7.13 5.99 -4.86
N LEU A 91 -7.69 6.10 -6.05
CA LEU A 91 -7.43 7.25 -6.91
C LEU A 91 -8.31 8.44 -6.59
N ASN A 92 -9.46 8.18 -6.01
CA ASN A 92 -10.45 9.21 -5.74
C ASN A 92 -10.49 9.47 -4.24
N HIS A 93 -9.77 10.48 -3.82
CA HIS A 93 -9.73 10.83 -2.41
C HIS A 93 -10.34 12.21 -2.26
N THR A 94 -11.38 12.35 -1.58
CA THR A 94 -11.94 13.67 -1.35
C THR A 94 -11.95 14.01 0.12
#